data_477350c4b73aecfa5672454c004c28ff
#
_entry.id   477350c4b73aecfa5672454c004c28ff
#
_cell.length_a   1.000
_cell.length_b   1.000
_cell.length_c   1.000
_cell.angle_alpha   90.00
_cell.angle_beta   90.00
_cell.angle_gamma   90.00
#
_symmetry.space_group_name_H-M   'P 1'
#
loop_
_entity.id
_entity.type
_entity.pdbx_description
1 polymer ?
#
loop_
_entity_poly.entity_id
_entity_poly.type
_entity_poly.pdbx_seq_one_letter_code
_entity_poly.pdbx_strand_id
1 'polypeptide(L)'
;LPYEIQYEILRKKFNEMNWYEEGQYYDIDTKGMWQPGWCGGAMAGYPLMKLGGELEKHRAVMTLRHLFENQAPCGMFYGFNIDRNDGFKVKGAEKWLLIRKSADCLYFMFKYFELMEKVPANFIEGTKRVADCFLNIWNKYGQFGQFIDCDSGDIVVGGSTSGAIIPAGLAAAYKYFKEERYLKVALESADMMYERDALKGYTTGGPGEILQCPDSESAFALLESMVVLYEITGDPKWLEYSRFMAYQCSSWVVGYNYLFPVESEFKRLGMKTTGSVFANVQNKHSAPGICTLSAGSLLKLYKWTNDELYMELYKDISLTLGQYISTNERPIYSWDRLEESCGGKGTGDRSERFRLPQGYINERVNMSDW
;
A
#
# COMPACT_ATOMS: atom_id res chain seq x y z
N LEU A 1 13.40 -14.08 10.70
CA LEU A 1 14.17 -12.93 11.22
C LEU A 1 13.32 -12.18 12.24
N PRO A 2 13.86 -11.80 13.42
CA PRO A 2 13.19 -10.87 14.33
C PRO A 2 12.91 -9.54 13.65
N TYR A 3 11.85 -8.86 14.11
CA TYR A 3 11.40 -7.60 13.49
C TYR A 3 12.48 -6.51 13.50
N GLU A 4 13.20 -6.40 14.60
CA GLU A 4 14.30 -5.43 14.76
C GLU A 4 15.42 -5.63 13.75
N ILE A 5 15.76 -6.90 13.46
CA ILE A 5 16.76 -7.24 12.46
C ILE A 5 16.25 -6.93 11.06
N GLN A 6 14.99 -7.26 10.76
CA GLN A 6 14.36 -6.91 9.48
C GLN A 6 14.39 -5.39 9.26
N TYR A 7 13.99 -4.62 10.28
CA TYR A 7 13.99 -3.16 10.22
C TYR A 7 15.41 -2.61 9.95
N GLU A 8 16.44 -3.07 10.66
CA GLU A 8 17.79 -2.59 10.46
C GLU A 8 18.35 -2.91 9.06
N ILE A 9 18.05 -4.10 8.54
CA ILE A 9 18.42 -4.48 7.17
C ILE A 9 17.75 -3.55 6.15
N LEU A 10 16.43 -3.31 6.30
CA LEU A 10 15.68 -2.46 5.39
C LEU A 10 16.07 -0.99 5.53
N ARG A 11 16.26 -0.49 6.75
CA ARG A 11 16.74 0.87 7.02
C ARG A 11 18.07 1.15 6.32
N LYS A 12 19.02 0.20 6.45
CA LYS A 12 20.32 0.29 5.78
C LYS A 12 20.16 0.33 4.25
N LYS A 13 19.36 -0.61 3.70
CA LYS A 13 19.06 -0.64 2.27
C LYS A 13 18.47 0.67 1.77
N PHE A 14 17.46 1.22 2.46
CA PHE A 14 16.85 2.50 2.07
C PHE A 14 17.85 3.65 2.08
N ASN A 15 18.72 3.73 3.09
CA ASN A 15 19.70 4.81 3.17
C ASN A 15 20.85 4.69 2.17
N GLU A 16 21.28 3.47 1.82
CA GLU A 16 22.43 3.23 0.94
C GLU A 16 22.04 3.07 -0.53
N MET A 17 20.86 2.54 -0.82
CA MET A 17 20.47 2.14 -2.17
C MET A 17 19.26 2.92 -2.72
N ASN A 18 18.32 3.31 -1.85
CA ASN A 18 17.09 4.00 -2.29
C ASN A 18 17.12 5.52 -2.07
N TRP A 19 18.15 6.07 -1.43
CA TRP A 19 18.27 7.52 -1.34
C TRP A 19 18.82 8.09 -2.65
N TYR A 20 17.95 8.82 -3.37
CA TYR A 20 18.32 9.52 -4.60
C TYR A 20 18.78 10.93 -4.27
N GLU A 21 20.11 11.13 -4.28
CA GLU A 21 20.73 12.36 -3.81
C GLU A 21 20.35 13.59 -4.66
N GLU A 22 20.29 13.43 -5.99
CA GLU A 22 19.97 14.53 -6.90
C GLU A 22 18.54 15.02 -6.76
N GLY A 23 17.60 14.13 -6.42
CA GLY A 23 16.18 14.44 -6.22
C GLY A 23 15.80 14.68 -4.77
N GLN A 24 16.67 14.34 -3.81
CA GLN A 24 16.42 14.44 -2.37
C GLN A 24 15.17 13.68 -1.91
N TYR A 25 15.02 12.44 -2.36
CA TYR A 25 13.93 11.54 -1.96
C TYR A 25 14.33 10.06 -1.98
N TYR A 26 13.54 9.23 -1.30
CA TYR A 26 13.65 7.77 -1.43
C TYR A 26 12.97 7.30 -2.71
N ASP A 27 13.72 6.63 -3.57
CA ASP A 27 13.20 5.98 -4.78
C ASP A 27 12.65 4.56 -4.52
N ILE A 28 12.11 3.94 -5.55
CA ILE A 28 11.45 2.62 -5.49
C ILE A 28 12.29 1.50 -6.13
N ASP A 29 13.57 1.39 -5.76
CA ASP A 29 14.51 0.40 -6.30
C ASP A 29 14.91 0.61 -7.79
N THR A 30 14.47 1.69 -8.39
CA THR A 30 14.98 2.16 -9.68
C THR A 30 15.52 3.56 -9.49
N LYS A 31 16.79 3.76 -9.81
CA LYS A 31 17.49 5.02 -9.54
C LYS A 31 16.69 6.22 -10.08
N GLY A 32 16.33 7.09 -9.15
CA GLY A 32 15.60 8.31 -9.44
C GLY A 32 14.10 8.13 -9.77
N MET A 33 13.57 6.93 -9.70
CA MET A 33 12.13 6.71 -9.85
C MET A 33 11.44 6.78 -8.48
N TRP A 34 10.40 7.61 -8.36
CA TRP A 34 9.57 7.66 -7.16
C TRP A 34 8.10 7.44 -7.51
N GLN A 35 7.33 7.04 -6.51
CA GLN A 35 5.88 7.08 -6.55
C GLN A 35 5.32 7.52 -5.19
N PRO A 36 4.09 8.09 -5.13
CA PRO A 36 3.58 8.70 -3.90
C PRO A 36 3.14 7.68 -2.86
N GLY A 37 2.22 6.82 -3.21
CA GLY A 37 1.64 5.83 -2.32
C GLY A 37 2.11 4.42 -2.64
N TRP A 38 1.32 3.43 -2.20
CA TRP A 38 1.60 2.02 -2.41
C TRP A 38 2.90 1.60 -1.68
N CYS A 39 3.94 1.24 -2.41
CA CYS A 39 5.28 1.00 -1.82
C CYS A 39 6.19 2.25 -1.87
N GLY A 40 5.64 3.39 -2.25
CA GLY A 40 6.41 4.61 -2.49
C GLY A 40 6.66 5.47 -1.25
N GLY A 41 7.20 6.66 -1.50
CA GLY A 41 7.80 7.55 -0.50
C GLY A 41 6.94 7.88 0.72
N ALA A 42 5.63 8.10 0.55
CA ALA A 42 4.77 8.43 1.67
C ALA A 42 4.54 7.23 2.63
N MET A 43 4.55 6.00 2.12
CA MET A 43 4.39 4.81 2.96
C MET A 43 5.74 4.29 3.45
N ALA A 44 6.71 4.12 2.55
CA ALA A 44 8.03 3.59 2.88
C ALA A 44 8.81 4.48 3.86
N GLY A 45 8.68 5.79 3.74
CA GLY A 45 9.32 6.75 4.64
C GLY A 45 8.73 6.81 6.06
N TYR A 46 7.50 6.36 6.27
CA TYR A 46 6.85 6.45 7.58
C TYR A 46 7.55 5.64 8.69
N PRO A 47 7.92 4.36 8.49
CA PRO A 47 8.72 3.63 9.47
C PRO A 47 10.07 4.28 9.76
N LEU A 48 10.71 4.85 8.74
CA LEU A 48 11.98 5.57 8.88
C LEU A 48 11.83 6.85 9.69
N MET A 49 10.73 7.60 9.47
CA MET A 49 10.39 8.78 10.29
C MET A 49 10.11 8.41 11.75
N LYS A 50 9.40 7.29 11.98
CA LYS A 50 8.96 6.88 13.32
C LYS A 50 10.06 6.25 14.15
N LEU A 51 10.89 5.41 13.56
CA LEU A 51 11.86 4.55 14.25
C LEU A 51 13.31 4.94 13.98
N GLY A 52 13.57 5.76 12.95
CA GLY A 52 14.91 6.16 12.54
C GLY A 52 15.51 7.29 13.39
N GLY A 53 16.79 7.54 13.14
CA GLY A 53 17.52 8.69 13.70
C GLY A 53 17.26 9.97 12.91
N GLU A 54 18.08 11.00 13.17
CA GLU A 54 17.91 12.31 12.54
C GLU A 54 18.09 12.27 11.02
N LEU A 55 18.95 11.39 10.49
CA LEU A 55 19.15 11.22 9.06
C LEU A 55 17.87 10.70 8.38
N GLU A 56 17.29 9.63 8.90
CA GLU A 56 16.07 9.03 8.36
C GLU A 56 14.89 9.99 8.44
N LYS A 57 14.72 10.68 9.56
CA LYS A 57 13.69 11.71 9.74
C LYS A 57 13.84 12.83 8.73
N HIS A 58 15.07 13.36 8.57
CA HIS A 58 15.34 14.40 7.58
C HIS A 58 15.00 13.92 6.17
N ARG A 59 15.47 12.74 5.76
CA ARG A 59 15.23 12.17 4.44
C ARG A 59 13.75 11.87 4.18
N ALA A 60 13.02 11.41 5.19
CA ALA A 60 11.57 11.22 5.09
C ALA A 60 10.84 12.55 4.84
N VAL A 61 11.21 13.63 5.55
CA VAL A 61 10.66 14.99 5.32
C VAL A 61 11.00 15.50 3.92
N MET A 62 12.23 15.29 3.44
CA MET A 62 12.61 15.68 2.07
C MET A 62 11.81 14.92 1.02
N THR A 63 11.58 13.63 1.22
CA THR A 63 10.72 12.81 0.34
C THR A 63 9.29 13.35 0.30
N LEU A 64 8.71 13.75 1.45
CA LEU A 64 7.40 14.40 1.48
C LEU A 64 7.41 15.77 0.81
N ARG A 65 8.48 16.54 0.93
CA ARG A 65 8.62 17.82 0.21
C ARG A 65 8.52 17.58 -1.30
N HIS A 66 9.28 16.62 -1.82
CA HIS A 66 9.20 16.24 -3.24
C HIS A 66 7.79 15.83 -3.66
N LEU A 67 7.06 15.08 -2.81
CA LEU A 67 5.68 14.70 -3.05
C LEU A 67 4.78 15.94 -3.24
N PHE A 68 4.83 16.89 -2.34
CA PHE A 68 3.98 18.10 -2.41
C PHE A 68 4.37 19.07 -3.54
N GLU A 69 5.64 19.13 -3.91
CA GLU A 69 6.11 19.91 -5.07
C GLU A 69 5.63 19.30 -6.40
N ASN A 70 5.23 18.02 -6.42
CA ASN A 70 4.72 17.30 -7.57
C ASN A 70 3.23 16.96 -7.45
N GLN A 71 2.44 17.83 -6.87
CA GLN A 71 0.98 17.69 -6.78
C GLN A 71 0.32 18.10 -8.11
N ALA A 72 -0.60 17.25 -8.59
CA ALA A 72 -1.33 17.50 -9.83
C ALA A 72 -2.33 18.68 -9.70
N PRO A 73 -2.78 19.29 -10.81
CA PRO A 73 -3.73 20.41 -10.79
C PRO A 73 -5.04 20.09 -10.04
N CYS A 74 -5.58 18.89 -10.17
CA CYS A 74 -6.78 18.45 -9.45
C CYS A 74 -6.60 18.33 -7.93
N GLY A 75 -5.35 18.37 -7.42
CA GLY A 75 -5.01 18.23 -6.00
C GLY A 75 -4.47 16.86 -5.61
N MET A 76 -4.57 15.84 -6.45
CA MET A 76 -3.96 14.53 -6.24
C MET A 76 -2.46 14.56 -6.52
N PHE A 77 -1.77 13.44 -6.26
CA PHE A 77 -0.36 13.28 -6.57
C PHE A 77 -0.18 12.55 -7.90
N TYR A 78 0.83 12.94 -8.67
CA TYR A 78 1.23 12.19 -9.86
C TYR A 78 1.70 10.79 -9.50
N GLY A 79 1.38 9.81 -10.33
CA GLY A 79 1.65 8.42 -10.04
C GLY A 79 3.14 8.04 -10.08
N PHE A 80 3.89 8.65 -11.01
CA PHE A 80 5.33 8.48 -11.16
C PHE A 80 5.98 9.77 -11.61
N ASN A 81 7.23 9.99 -11.22
CA ASN A 81 7.98 11.18 -11.64
C ASN A 81 8.41 11.19 -13.11
N ILE A 82 8.55 10.03 -13.75
CA ILE A 82 8.98 9.91 -15.14
C ILE A 82 7.83 10.22 -16.09
N ASP A 83 6.74 9.47 -15.97
CA ASP A 83 5.58 9.58 -16.87
C ASP A 83 4.45 10.44 -16.31
N ARG A 84 4.53 10.76 -15.03
CA ARG A 84 3.53 11.53 -14.26
C ARG A 84 2.13 10.92 -14.20
N ASN A 85 1.90 9.78 -14.82
CA ASN A 85 0.60 9.11 -14.87
C ASN A 85 0.69 7.64 -14.44
N ASP A 86 -0.45 7.02 -14.23
CA ASP A 86 -0.59 5.61 -13.87
C ASP A 86 -1.15 4.76 -15.01
N GLY A 87 -1.19 5.29 -16.22
CA GLY A 87 -1.85 4.66 -17.35
C GLY A 87 -1.08 3.51 -18.01
N PHE A 88 0.01 3.03 -17.44
CA PHE A 88 0.80 1.87 -17.90
C PHE A 88 1.12 1.89 -19.40
N LYS A 89 1.44 3.06 -19.95
CA LYS A 89 1.72 3.28 -21.39
C LYS A 89 0.54 2.97 -22.32
N VAL A 90 -0.68 2.96 -21.80
CA VAL A 90 -1.89 2.86 -22.62
C VAL A 90 -2.08 4.18 -23.36
N LYS A 91 -2.19 4.11 -24.69
CA LYS A 91 -2.47 5.31 -25.51
C LYS A 91 -3.78 5.97 -25.08
N GLY A 92 -3.73 7.26 -24.80
CA GLY A 92 -4.87 8.03 -24.30
C GLY A 92 -5.01 8.05 -22.77
N ALA A 93 -4.12 7.39 -22.05
CA ALA A 93 -4.12 7.34 -20.57
C ALA A 93 -2.98 8.20 -19.96
N GLU A 94 -2.46 9.17 -20.70
CA GLU A 94 -1.32 9.99 -20.28
C GLU A 94 -1.65 10.90 -19.09
N LYS A 95 -2.94 11.11 -18.82
CA LYS A 95 -3.44 11.95 -17.73
C LYS A 95 -4.09 11.16 -16.60
N TRP A 96 -4.03 9.83 -16.61
CA TRP A 96 -4.69 9.00 -15.63
C TRP A 96 -3.87 8.91 -14.34
N LEU A 97 -4.54 9.13 -13.21
CA LEU A 97 -3.99 8.91 -11.88
C LEU A 97 -4.76 7.79 -11.19
N LEU A 98 -4.03 6.82 -10.64
CA LEU A 98 -4.63 5.77 -9.82
C LEU A 98 -5.06 6.34 -8.46
N ILE A 99 -6.32 6.23 -8.14
CA ILE A 99 -6.93 6.72 -6.89
C ILE A 99 -6.19 6.21 -5.67
N ARG A 100 -5.82 4.92 -5.64
CA ARG A 100 -5.17 4.24 -4.52
C ARG A 100 -3.92 4.98 -4.04
N LYS A 101 -3.07 5.45 -4.93
CA LYS A 101 -1.80 6.09 -4.54
C LYS A 101 -2.00 7.37 -3.74
N SER A 102 -2.90 8.25 -4.19
CA SER A 102 -3.24 9.46 -3.44
C SER A 102 -4.03 9.19 -2.17
N ALA A 103 -4.85 8.13 -2.16
CA ALA A 103 -5.60 7.69 -0.99
C ALA A 103 -4.67 7.19 0.13
N ASP A 104 -3.69 6.35 -0.20
CA ASP A 104 -2.65 5.91 0.73
C ASP A 104 -1.91 7.11 1.32
N CYS A 105 -1.51 8.08 0.47
CA CYS A 105 -0.85 9.31 0.92
C CYS A 105 -1.70 10.10 1.90
N LEU A 106 -2.98 10.31 1.61
CA LEU A 106 -3.87 11.06 2.50
C LEU A 106 -3.91 10.41 3.89
N TYR A 107 -4.07 9.08 3.94
CA TYR A 107 -4.13 8.35 5.21
C TYR A 107 -2.82 8.42 5.99
N PHE A 108 -1.68 8.19 5.32
CA PHE A 108 -0.38 8.21 5.98
C PHE A 108 0.06 9.63 6.37
N MET A 109 -0.37 10.67 5.67
CA MET A 109 0.06 12.05 5.94
C MET A 109 -0.31 12.49 7.35
N PHE A 110 -1.51 12.16 7.84
CA PHE A 110 -1.88 12.49 9.21
C PHE A 110 -1.06 11.73 10.25
N LYS A 111 -0.59 10.52 9.93
CA LYS A 111 0.35 9.79 10.79
C LYS A 111 1.72 10.46 10.86
N TYR A 112 2.18 11.05 9.75
CA TYR A 112 3.41 11.87 9.75
C TYR A 112 3.24 13.14 10.58
N PHE A 113 2.09 13.81 10.48
CA PHE A 113 1.82 15.03 11.23
C PHE A 113 1.90 14.80 12.75
N GLU A 114 1.48 13.63 13.22
CA GLU A 114 1.60 13.24 14.65
C GLU A 114 3.07 13.07 15.10
N LEU A 115 4.00 12.84 14.17
CA LEU A 115 5.43 12.65 14.47
C LEU A 115 6.25 13.95 14.32
N MET A 116 5.69 14.99 13.72
CA MET A 116 6.38 16.25 13.46
C MET A 116 6.14 17.25 14.60
N GLU A 117 7.20 17.86 15.13
CA GLU A 117 7.07 18.98 16.09
C GLU A 117 6.33 20.16 15.48
N LYS A 118 6.61 20.44 14.21
CA LYS A 118 5.95 21.49 13.43
C LYS A 118 5.72 20.99 12.00
N VAL A 119 4.45 20.94 11.62
CA VAL A 119 4.07 20.57 10.25
C VAL A 119 4.25 21.78 9.32
N PRO A 120 4.95 21.65 8.19
CA PRO A 120 5.05 22.72 7.20
C PRO A 120 3.68 23.12 6.63
N ALA A 121 3.44 24.42 6.45
CA ALA A 121 2.15 24.93 5.98
C ALA A 121 1.75 24.33 4.61
N ASN A 122 2.69 24.21 3.68
CA ASN A 122 2.46 23.63 2.36
C ASN A 122 2.09 22.14 2.44
N PHE A 123 2.52 21.38 3.47
CA PHE A 123 2.08 20.00 3.68
C PHE A 123 0.62 19.96 4.14
N ILE A 124 0.24 20.88 5.05
CA ILE A 124 -1.15 21.00 5.52
C ILE A 124 -2.07 21.37 4.35
N GLU A 125 -1.71 22.39 3.58
CA GLU A 125 -2.47 22.86 2.42
C GLU A 125 -2.57 21.78 1.33
N GLY A 126 -1.45 21.12 0.98
CA GLY A 126 -1.43 20.05 0.00
C GLY A 126 -2.26 18.84 0.43
N THR A 127 -2.20 18.44 1.70
CA THR A 127 -3.02 17.36 2.24
C THR A 127 -4.52 17.72 2.21
N LYS A 128 -4.86 18.96 2.53
CA LYS A 128 -6.22 19.46 2.43
C LYS A 128 -6.73 19.42 0.99
N ARG A 129 -5.90 19.80 0.01
CA ARG A 129 -6.26 19.71 -1.42
C ARG A 129 -6.60 18.28 -1.86
N VAL A 130 -5.85 17.27 -1.38
CA VAL A 130 -6.15 15.86 -1.64
C VAL A 130 -7.52 15.49 -1.04
N ALA A 131 -7.76 15.83 0.23
CA ALA A 131 -9.01 15.54 0.90
C ALA A 131 -10.20 16.22 0.21
N ASP A 132 -10.08 17.49 -0.16
CA ASP A 132 -11.09 18.25 -0.88
C ASP A 132 -11.36 17.67 -2.28
N CYS A 133 -10.34 17.19 -2.98
CA CYS A 133 -10.51 16.50 -4.26
C CYS A 133 -11.36 15.23 -4.11
N PHE A 134 -11.11 14.41 -3.10
CA PHE A 134 -11.95 13.24 -2.81
C PHE A 134 -13.39 13.62 -2.48
N LEU A 135 -13.61 14.68 -1.71
CA LEU A 135 -14.96 15.20 -1.46
C LEU A 135 -15.68 15.59 -2.76
N ASN A 136 -14.97 16.29 -3.65
CA ASN A 136 -15.55 16.74 -4.93
C ASN A 136 -15.91 15.56 -5.82
N ILE A 137 -15.05 14.55 -5.90
CA ILE A 137 -15.32 13.31 -6.63
C ILE A 137 -16.56 12.60 -6.05
N TRP A 138 -16.61 12.44 -4.72
CA TRP A 138 -17.76 11.81 -4.06
C TRP A 138 -19.07 12.56 -4.33
N ASN A 139 -19.08 13.87 -4.13
CA ASN A 139 -20.26 14.69 -4.31
C ASN A 139 -20.77 14.68 -5.75
N LYS A 140 -19.85 14.53 -6.73
CA LYS A 140 -20.21 14.51 -8.15
C LYS A 140 -20.68 13.13 -8.63
N TYR A 141 -20.07 12.05 -8.12
CA TYR A 141 -20.24 10.73 -8.71
C TYR A 141 -20.79 9.66 -7.76
N GLY A 142 -20.84 9.90 -6.44
CA GLY A 142 -21.21 8.89 -5.44
C GLY A 142 -20.26 7.69 -5.40
N GLN A 143 -19.05 7.84 -5.91
CA GLN A 143 -17.96 6.85 -5.91
C GLN A 143 -16.62 7.55 -6.11
N PHE A 144 -15.51 6.85 -5.88
CA PHE A 144 -14.17 7.39 -6.14
C PHE A 144 -13.57 6.94 -7.47
N GLY A 145 -14.09 5.85 -8.06
CA GLY A 145 -13.52 5.26 -9.26
C GLY A 145 -12.22 4.51 -9.01
N GLN A 146 -11.50 4.20 -10.08
CA GLN A 146 -10.17 3.60 -10.09
C GLN A 146 -9.12 4.59 -10.63
N PHE A 147 -9.40 5.20 -11.77
CA PHE A 147 -8.56 6.22 -12.37
C PHE A 147 -9.32 7.52 -12.54
N ILE A 148 -8.64 8.63 -12.35
CA ILE A 148 -9.13 9.98 -12.56
C ILE A 148 -8.20 10.74 -13.52
N ASP A 149 -8.72 11.78 -14.15
CA ASP A 149 -7.95 12.75 -14.92
C ASP A 149 -7.15 13.68 -13.99
N CYS A 150 -5.86 13.87 -14.24
CA CYS A 150 -4.98 14.65 -13.37
C CYS A 150 -5.26 16.17 -13.37
N ASP A 151 -5.92 16.68 -14.40
CA ASP A 151 -6.23 18.11 -14.49
C ASP A 151 -7.59 18.42 -13.84
N SER A 152 -8.64 17.68 -14.23
CA SER A 152 -10.01 17.95 -13.80
C SER A 152 -10.39 17.22 -12.49
N GLY A 153 -9.75 16.10 -12.18
CA GLY A 153 -10.17 15.20 -11.09
C GLY A 153 -11.38 14.34 -11.43
N ASP A 154 -11.82 14.33 -12.67
CA ASP A 154 -12.98 13.56 -13.10
C ASP A 154 -12.65 12.07 -13.23
N ILE A 155 -13.61 11.21 -12.89
CA ILE A 155 -13.44 9.76 -13.02
C ILE A 155 -13.34 9.40 -14.50
N VAL A 156 -12.27 8.69 -14.84
CA VAL A 156 -12.03 8.09 -16.16
C VAL A 156 -12.43 6.62 -16.18
N VAL A 157 -12.09 5.89 -15.14
CA VAL A 157 -12.49 4.50 -14.94
C VAL A 157 -13.18 4.39 -13.58
N GLY A 158 -14.44 3.99 -13.57
CA GLY A 158 -15.27 3.87 -12.37
C GLY A 158 -15.46 2.44 -11.88
N GLY A 159 -16.33 2.26 -10.88
CA GLY A 159 -16.88 0.97 -10.48
C GLY A 159 -15.96 0.05 -9.68
N SER A 160 -14.83 0.55 -9.14
CA SER A 160 -13.90 -0.26 -8.34
C SER A 160 -13.91 0.09 -6.84
N THR A 161 -13.27 -0.75 -6.04
CA THR A 161 -12.99 -0.52 -4.61
C THR A 161 -11.59 0.07 -4.39
N SER A 162 -10.94 0.58 -5.44
CA SER A 162 -9.56 1.13 -5.41
C SER A 162 -9.38 2.23 -4.36
N GLY A 163 -10.46 2.98 -4.07
CA GLY A 163 -10.49 4.01 -3.04
C GLY A 163 -10.78 3.51 -1.62
N ALA A 164 -10.64 2.22 -1.33
CA ALA A 164 -11.05 1.62 -0.05
C ALA A 164 -10.41 2.21 1.21
N ILE A 165 -9.22 2.84 1.11
CA ILE A 165 -8.57 3.53 2.23
C ILE A 165 -9.00 5.01 2.37
N ILE A 166 -9.74 5.57 1.43
CA ILE A 166 -10.18 6.96 1.48
C ILE A 166 -11.03 7.27 2.71
N PRO A 167 -11.99 6.41 3.12
CA PRO A 167 -12.75 6.66 4.34
C PRO A 167 -11.85 6.87 5.57
N ALA A 168 -10.80 6.05 5.74
CA ALA A 168 -9.82 6.24 6.83
C ALA A 168 -9.07 7.58 6.69
N GLY A 169 -8.66 7.93 5.49
CA GLY A 169 -7.98 9.22 5.21
C GLY A 169 -8.87 10.42 5.49
N LEU A 170 -10.15 10.38 5.06
CA LEU A 170 -11.12 11.46 5.33
C LEU A 170 -11.51 11.53 6.80
N ALA A 171 -11.63 10.41 7.50
CA ALA A 171 -11.88 10.40 8.94
C ALA A 171 -10.69 11.00 9.72
N ALA A 172 -9.45 10.75 9.29
CA ALA A 172 -8.28 11.41 9.82
C ALA A 172 -8.27 12.92 9.49
N ALA A 173 -8.70 13.31 8.29
CA ALA A 173 -8.88 14.71 7.91
C ALA A 173 -9.91 15.43 8.80
N TYR A 174 -11.03 14.77 9.09
CA TYR A 174 -11.99 15.28 10.07
C TYR A 174 -11.35 15.50 11.45
N LYS A 175 -10.62 14.52 11.95
CA LYS A 175 -9.95 14.62 13.25
C LYS A 175 -8.95 15.78 13.29
N TYR A 176 -8.25 16.05 12.18
CA TYR A 176 -7.25 17.10 12.09
C TYR A 176 -7.86 18.50 11.82
N PHE A 177 -8.68 18.63 10.77
CA PHE A 177 -9.25 19.91 10.33
C PHE A 177 -10.51 20.33 11.06
N LYS A 178 -11.18 19.39 11.78
CA LYS A 178 -12.47 19.61 12.49
C LYS A 178 -13.62 20.01 11.55
N GLU A 179 -13.59 19.54 10.31
CA GLU A 179 -14.64 19.82 9.31
C GLU A 179 -15.54 18.58 9.12
N GLU A 180 -16.81 18.65 9.55
CA GLU A 180 -17.79 17.54 9.51
C GLU A 180 -18.00 16.94 8.12
N ARG A 181 -17.78 17.74 7.06
CA ARG A 181 -17.95 17.27 5.67
C ARG A 181 -17.03 16.08 5.34
N TYR A 182 -15.85 16.00 5.95
CA TYR A 182 -14.93 14.88 5.74
C TYR A 182 -15.46 13.59 6.40
N LEU A 183 -15.96 13.68 7.63
CA LEU A 183 -16.54 12.53 8.31
C LEU A 183 -17.79 12.03 7.61
N LYS A 184 -18.67 12.93 7.16
CA LYS A 184 -19.86 12.57 6.41
C LYS A 184 -19.52 11.71 5.19
N VAL A 185 -18.59 12.18 4.34
CA VAL A 185 -18.18 11.42 3.15
C VAL A 185 -17.46 10.13 3.51
N ALA A 186 -16.66 10.11 4.58
CA ALA A 186 -16.02 8.89 5.05
C ALA A 186 -17.03 7.79 5.40
N LEU A 187 -18.09 8.15 6.14
CA LEU A 187 -19.16 7.22 6.54
C LEU A 187 -19.96 6.73 5.33
N GLU A 188 -20.43 7.66 4.50
CA GLU A 188 -21.25 7.35 3.31
C GLU A 188 -20.48 6.47 2.31
N SER A 189 -19.21 6.77 2.06
CA SER A 189 -18.40 6.02 1.12
C SER A 189 -18.01 4.63 1.62
N ALA A 190 -17.78 4.49 2.92
CA ALA A 190 -17.52 3.20 3.54
C ALA A 190 -18.77 2.30 3.48
N ASP A 191 -19.95 2.83 3.78
CA ASP A 191 -21.23 2.12 3.64
C ASP A 191 -21.45 1.67 2.20
N MET A 192 -21.25 2.56 1.24
CA MET A 192 -21.44 2.25 -0.18
C MET A 192 -20.52 1.11 -0.63
N MET A 193 -19.22 1.15 -0.27
CA MET A 193 -18.29 0.10 -0.65
C MET A 193 -18.59 -1.23 0.06
N TYR A 194 -19.06 -1.19 1.32
CA TYR A 194 -19.49 -2.38 2.02
C TYR A 194 -20.71 -3.03 1.34
N GLU A 195 -21.73 -2.27 1.05
CA GLU A 195 -22.99 -2.76 0.45
C GLU A 195 -22.79 -3.19 -1.02
N ARG A 196 -22.07 -2.38 -1.80
CA ARG A 196 -21.88 -2.64 -3.23
C ARG A 196 -20.95 -3.80 -3.50
N ASP A 197 -19.83 -3.92 -2.75
CA ASP A 197 -18.72 -4.81 -3.05
C ASP A 197 -18.55 -5.90 -1.98
N ALA A 198 -18.30 -5.52 -0.72
CA ALA A 198 -17.95 -6.45 0.35
C ALA A 198 -19.03 -7.52 0.57
N LEU A 199 -20.32 -7.15 0.63
CA LEU A 199 -21.43 -8.10 0.79
C LEU A 199 -21.55 -9.09 -0.37
N LYS A 200 -20.95 -8.81 -1.53
CA LYS A 200 -20.86 -9.75 -2.66
C LYS A 200 -19.66 -10.70 -2.56
N GLY A 201 -18.83 -10.53 -1.54
CA GLY A 201 -17.69 -11.39 -1.25
C GLY A 201 -16.40 -11.01 -1.97
N TYR A 202 -16.30 -9.84 -2.60
CA TYR A 202 -15.07 -9.39 -3.27
C TYR A 202 -14.90 -7.87 -3.24
N THR A 203 -13.66 -7.43 -3.38
CA THR A 203 -13.23 -6.06 -3.61
C THR A 203 -12.31 -6.02 -4.81
N THR A 204 -12.21 -4.89 -5.52
CA THR A 204 -11.52 -4.85 -6.81
C THR A 204 -10.71 -3.58 -7.01
N GLY A 205 -9.64 -3.70 -7.82
CA GLY A 205 -9.00 -2.56 -8.45
C GLY A 205 -7.93 -1.84 -7.62
N GLY A 206 -7.48 -2.44 -6.53
CA GLY A 206 -6.37 -1.88 -5.72
C GLY A 206 -5.13 -1.63 -6.57
N PRO A 207 -4.54 -2.63 -7.19
CA PRO A 207 -3.50 -2.47 -8.20
C PRO A 207 -4.08 -1.94 -9.52
N GLY A 208 -3.46 -0.89 -10.09
CA GLY A 208 -3.96 -0.28 -11.31
C GLY A 208 -3.91 -1.19 -12.54
N GLU A 209 -2.89 -2.03 -12.64
CA GLU A 209 -2.65 -2.92 -13.78
C GLU A 209 -3.69 -4.03 -13.94
N ILE A 210 -4.40 -4.36 -12.87
CA ILE A 210 -5.41 -5.43 -12.90
C ILE A 210 -6.82 -4.93 -13.21
N LEU A 211 -6.98 -3.63 -13.42
CA LEU A 211 -8.28 -2.98 -13.57
C LEU A 211 -9.24 -3.37 -12.41
N GLN A 212 -10.38 -3.97 -12.71
CA GLN A 212 -11.39 -4.34 -11.73
C GLN A 212 -11.32 -5.82 -11.31
N CYS A 213 -10.14 -6.43 -11.39
CA CYS A 213 -9.92 -7.77 -10.90
C CYS A 213 -10.04 -7.83 -9.38
N PRO A 214 -10.59 -8.90 -8.78
CA PRO A 214 -10.59 -9.08 -7.34
C PRO A 214 -9.18 -9.09 -6.74
N ASP A 215 -8.99 -8.40 -5.62
CA ASP A 215 -7.71 -8.23 -4.97
C ASP A 215 -7.79 -8.15 -3.44
N SER A 216 -6.70 -8.51 -2.79
CA SER A 216 -6.57 -8.42 -1.34
C SER A 216 -6.28 -7.00 -0.85
N GLU A 217 -5.65 -6.17 -1.67
CA GLU A 217 -5.24 -4.83 -1.27
C GLU A 217 -6.44 -3.95 -0.94
N SER A 218 -7.47 -3.99 -1.80
CA SER A 218 -8.74 -3.29 -1.54
C SER A 218 -9.48 -3.88 -0.33
N ALA A 219 -9.40 -5.21 -0.11
CA ALA A 219 -10.03 -5.84 1.04
C ALA A 219 -9.39 -5.37 2.35
N PHE A 220 -8.07 -5.42 2.47
CA PHE A 220 -7.37 -4.94 3.67
C PHE A 220 -7.46 -3.42 3.86
N ALA A 221 -7.48 -2.66 2.76
CA ALA A 221 -7.70 -1.21 2.82
C ALA A 221 -9.10 -0.86 3.35
N LEU A 222 -10.12 -1.62 2.94
CA LEU A 222 -11.47 -1.43 3.46
C LEU A 222 -11.58 -1.86 4.93
N LEU A 223 -10.94 -2.95 5.32
CA LEU A 223 -10.82 -3.35 6.73
C LEU A 223 -10.20 -2.22 7.57
N GLU A 224 -9.09 -1.64 7.13
CA GLU A 224 -8.44 -0.52 7.82
C GLU A 224 -9.40 0.67 7.96
N SER A 225 -10.15 0.99 6.90
CA SER A 225 -11.15 2.08 6.94
C SER A 225 -12.24 1.82 7.97
N MET A 226 -12.81 0.60 8.02
CA MET A 226 -13.84 0.26 8.99
C MET A 226 -13.32 0.34 10.43
N VAL A 227 -12.09 -0.13 10.67
CA VAL A 227 -11.42 -0.06 11.97
C VAL A 227 -11.20 1.39 12.41
N VAL A 228 -10.74 2.25 11.52
CA VAL A 228 -10.57 3.70 11.80
C VAL A 228 -11.90 4.38 12.08
N LEU A 229 -12.96 4.05 11.34
CA LEU A 229 -14.30 4.61 11.59
C LEU A 229 -14.84 4.18 12.95
N TYR A 230 -14.62 2.92 13.36
CA TYR A 230 -14.98 2.50 14.73
C TYR A 230 -14.20 3.28 15.78
N GLU A 231 -12.90 3.47 15.61
CA GLU A 231 -12.07 4.25 16.56
C GLU A 231 -12.54 5.71 16.73
N ILE A 232 -13.02 6.30 15.64
CA ILE A 232 -13.42 7.72 15.66
C ILE A 232 -14.86 7.92 16.15
N THR A 233 -15.77 7.01 15.77
CA THR A 233 -17.20 7.18 16.04
C THR A 233 -17.69 6.42 17.28
N GLY A 234 -17.04 5.30 17.61
CA GLY A 234 -17.53 4.36 18.61
C GLY A 234 -18.81 3.60 18.19
N ASP A 235 -19.29 3.78 16.98
CA ASP A 235 -20.50 3.11 16.49
C ASP A 235 -20.25 1.62 16.24
N PRO A 236 -20.96 0.71 16.96
CA PRO A 236 -20.79 -0.74 16.84
C PRO A 236 -20.94 -1.30 15.41
N LYS A 237 -21.67 -0.59 14.54
CA LYS A 237 -21.81 -0.95 13.14
C LYS A 237 -20.45 -1.13 12.47
N TRP A 238 -19.52 -0.22 12.70
CA TRP A 238 -18.18 -0.27 12.09
C TRP A 238 -17.33 -1.43 12.63
N LEU A 239 -17.55 -1.82 13.89
CA LEU A 239 -16.93 -3.02 14.43
C LEU A 239 -17.45 -4.29 13.72
N GLU A 240 -18.76 -4.39 13.53
CA GLU A 240 -19.35 -5.53 12.80
C GLU A 240 -18.88 -5.59 11.35
N TYR A 241 -18.81 -4.45 10.66
CA TYR A 241 -18.26 -4.37 9.31
C TYR A 241 -16.77 -4.76 9.27
N SER A 242 -16.00 -4.34 10.27
CA SER A 242 -14.58 -4.73 10.40
C SER A 242 -14.43 -6.25 10.58
N ARG A 243 -15.29 -6.88 11.37
CA ARG A 243 -15.28 -8.35 11.54
C ARG A 243 -15.57 -9.06 10.23
N PHE A 244 -16.59 -8.61 9.51
CA PHE A 244 -16.93 -9.16 8.19
C PHE A 244 -15.75 -9.01 7.21
N MET A 245 -15.16 -7.83 7.14
CA MET A 245 -14.01 -7.58 6.28
C MET A 245 -12.78 -8.41 6.66
N ALA A 246 -12.55 -8.66 7.97
CA ALA A 246 -11.46 -9.53 8.40
C ALA A 246 -11.65 -10.98 7.91
N TYR A 247 -12.88 -11.50 7.89
CA TYR A 247 -13.16 -12.81 7.29
C TYR A 247 -12.91 -12.81 5.77
N GLN A 248 -13.30 -11.75 5.07
CA GLN A 248 -13.00 -11.62 3.64
C GLN A 248 -11.48 -11.52 3.41
N CYS A 249 -10.76 -10.75 4.21
CA CYS A 249 -9.29 -10.66 4.15
C CYS A 249 -8.64 -12.04 4.40
N SER A 250 -9.15 -12.83 5.34
CA SER A 250 -8.61 -14.15 5.63
C SER A 250 -8.67 -15.10 4.44
N SER A 251 -9.64 -14.93 3.54
CA SER A 251 -9.76 -15.74 2.32
C SER A 251 -8.61 -15.56 1.32
N TRP A 252 -7.85 -14.48 1.44
CA TRP A 252 -6.65 -14.20 0.64
C TRP A 252 -5.37 -14.75 1.28
N VAL A 253 -5.44 -15.26 2.51
CA VAL A 253 -4.28 -15.74 3.27
C VAL A 253 -4.18 -17.27 3.13
N VAL A 254 -3.00 -17.74 2.77
CA VAL A 254 -2.74 -19.17 2.62
C VAL A 254 -2.67 -19.82 4.00
N GLY A 255 -3.53 -20.82 4.23
CA GLY A 255 -3.65 -21.51 5.52
C GLY A 255 -2.79 -22.78 5.65
N TYR A 256 -1.97 -23.15 4.66
CA TYR A 256 -1.16 -24.36 4.68
C TYR A 256 0.16 -24.20 3.91
N ASN A 257 1.11 -25.09 4.17
CA ASN A 257 2.41 -25.06 3.50
C ASN A 257 2.40 -25.92 2.24
N TYR A 258 2.83 -25.32 1.12
CA TYR A 258 3.00 -26.02 -0.14
C TYR A 258 4.20 -26.97 -0.12
N LEU A 259 4.10 -28.04 -0.86
CA LEU A 259 5.24 -28.90 -1.16
C LEU A 259 5.89 -28.39 -2.44
N PHE A 260 7.05 -27.79 -2.29
CA PHE A 260 7.81 -27.27 -3.42
C PHE A 260 8.67 -28.34 -4.09
N PRO A 261 8.86 -28.32 -5.40
CA PRO A 261 9.79 -29.15 -6.13
C PRO A 261 11.21 -29.03 -5.56
N VAL A 262 11.96 -30.14 -5.56
CA VAL A 262 13.32 -30.20 -4.97
C VAL A 262 14.27 -29.15 -5.54
N GLU A 263 14.17 -28.90 -6.85
CA GLU A 263 15.02 -27.95 -7.58
C GLU A 263 14.59 -26.47 -7.44
N SER A 264 13.46 -26.22 -6.77
CA SER A 264 12.94 -24.87 -6.67
C SER A 264 13.69 -24.03 -5.66
N GLU A 265 13.78 -22.71 -5.93
CA GLU A 265 14.33 -21.72 -5.01
C GLU A 265 13.58 -21.68 -3.68
N PHE A 266 12.27 -21.87 -3.69
CA PHE A 266 11.44 -21.93 -2.48
C PHE A 266 11.77 -23.13 -1.60
N LYS A 267 12.06 -24.30 -2.21
CA LYS A 267 12.51 -25.46 -1.46
C LYS A 267 13.88 -25.22 -0.85
N ARG A 268 14.79 -24.65 -1.62
CA ARG A 268 16.14 -24.28 -1.15
C ARG A 268 16.10 -23.33 0.05
N LEU A 269 15.21 -22.33 -0.02
CA LEU A 269 15.03 -21.33 1.03
C LEU A 269 14.22 -21.84 2.24
N GLY A 270 13.63 -23.02 2.16
CA GLY A 270 12.76 -23.56 3.19
C GLY A 270 11.51 -22.70 3.41
N MET A 271 10.97 -22.10 2.33
CA MET A 271 9.80 -21.22 2.40
C MET A 271 8.58 -21.93 2.96
N LYS A 272 7.88 -21.23 3.83
CA LYS A 272 6.56 -21.61 4.34
C LYS A 272 5.53 -20.69 3.73
N THR A 273 4.44 -21.25 3.22
CA THR A 273 3.38 -20.46 2.57
C THR A 273 2.25 -20.08 3.52
N THR A 274 2.13 -20.72 4.69
CA THR A 274 1.15 -20.31 5.71
C THR A 274 1.39 -18.84 6.07
N GLY A 275 0.33 -18.02 5.99
CA GLY A 275 0.39 -16.57 6.21
C GLY A 275 0.78 -15.76 4.97
N SER A 276 1.16 -16.40 3.86
CA SER A 276 1.34 -15.70 2.58
C SER A 276 0.01 -15.11 2.11
N VAL A 277 0.05 -13.92 1.53
CA VAL A 277 -1.14 -13.20 1.08
C VAL A 277 -1.15 -13.11 -0.43
N PHE A 278 -2.13 -13.70 -1.08
CA PHE A 278 -2.34 -13.51 -2.52
C PHE A 278 -2.66 -12.05 -2.83
N ALA A 279 -1.93 -11.44 -3.74
CA ALA A 279 -2.15 -10.06 -4.13
C ALA A 279 -3.51 -9.90 -4.84
N ASN A 280 -3.73 -10.69 -5.87
CA ASN A 280 -4.96 -10.67 -6.66
C ASN A 280 -5.08 -11.92 -7.54
N VAL A 281 -6.24 -12.11 -8.14
CA VAL A 281 -6.52 -13.30 -8.97
C VAL A 281 -5.76 -13.32 -10.30
N GLN A 282 -5.24 -12.20 -10.76
CA GLN A 282 -4.45 -12.13 -12.00
C GLN A 282 -2.97 -12.44 -11.73
N ASN A 283 -2.36 -11.72 -10.81
CA ASN A 283 -0.90 -11.80 -10.57
C ASN A 283 -0.50 -13.02 -9.75
N LYS A 284 -1.35 -13.48 -8.85
CA LYS A 284 -1.16 -14.70 -8.03
C LYS A 284 0.16 -14.78 -7.26
N HIS A 285 0.87 -13.66 -7.09
CA HIS A 285 2.05 -13.59 -6.25
C HIS A 285 1.69 -13.23 -4.81
N SER A 286 2.60 -13.45 -3.89
CA SER A 286 2.44 -13.03 -2.50
C SER A 286 3.11 -11.67 -2.29
N ALA A 287 2.36 -10.71 -1.81
CA ALA A 287 2.85 -9.38 -1.46
C ALA A 287 2.29 -8.94 -0.10
N PRO A 288 2.65 -9.61 0.99
CA PRO A 288 2.00 -9.42 2.29
C PRO A 288 2.14 -8.00 2.83
N GLY A 289 3.27 -7.33 2.62
CA GLY A 289 3.48 -5.96 3.08
C GLY A 289 2.54 -4.96 2.41
N ILE A 290 2.49 -4.96 1.09
CA ILE A 290 1.64 -4.07 0.29
C ILE A 290 0.16 -4.39 0.50
N CYS A 291 -0.19 -5.68 0.43
CA CYS A 291 -1.58 -6.09 0.44
C CYS A 291 -2.28 -5.83 1.78
N THR A 292 -1.56 -5.87 2.90
CA THR A 292 -2.19 -5.89 4.23
C THR A 292 -2.09 -4.58 5.00
N LEU A 293 -1.43 -3.56 4.49
CA LEU A 293 -1.14 -2.33 5.23
C LEU A 293 -0.56 -2.63 6.63
N SER A 294 0.36 -3.60 6.72
CA SER A 294 0.96 -4.16 7.94
C SER A 294 0.03 -4.99 8.84
N ALA A 295 -1.19 -5.27 8.41
CA ALA A 295 -2.20 -6.06 9.15
C ALA A 295 -2.53 -5.55 10.57
N GLY A 296 -2.23 -4.29 10.89
CA GLY A 296 -2.45 -3.69 12.21
C GLY A 296 -3.92 -3.68 12.65
N SER A 297 -4.85 -3.65 11.70
CA SER A 297 -6.28 -3.75 11.94
C SER A 297 -6.69 -5.05 12.63
N LEU A 298 -6.06 -6.18 12.29
CA LEU A 298 -6.32 -7.47 12.94
C LEU A 298 -5.93 -7.44 14.42
N LEU A 299 -4.80 -6.80 14.75
CA LEU A 299 -4.38 -6.62 16.15
C LEU A 299 -5.36 -5.76 16.94
N LYS A 300 -5.94 -4.73 16.32
CA LYS A 300 -6.98 -3.90 16.95
C LYS A 300 -8.26 -4.70 17.19
N LEU A 301 -8.70 -5.45 16.19
CA LEU A 301 -9.86 -6.36 16.33
C LEU A 301 -9.67 -7.35 17.47
N TYR A 302 -8.51 -8.00 17.55
CA TYR A 302 -8.19 -8.88 18.68
C TYR A 302 -8.35 -8.16 20.02
N LYS A 303 -7.80 -6.96 20.18
CA LYS A 303 -7.88 -6.18 21.42
C LYS A 303 -9.31 -5.80 21.81
N TRP A 304 -10.20 -5.58 20.84
CA TRP A 304 -11.59 -5.20 21.11
C TRP A 304 -12.53 -6.37 21.32
N THR A 305 -12.26 -7.50 20.67
CA THR A 305 -13.15 -8.67 20.66
C THR A 305 -12.65 -9.83 21.48
N ASN A 306 -11.35 -9.87 21.80
CA ASN A 306 -10.65 -11.01 22.41
C ASN A 306 -10.79 -12.32 21.59
N ASP A 307 -11.01 -12.21 20.28
CA ASP A 307 -11.10 -13.34 19.38
C ASP A 307 -9.70 -13.70 18.88
N GLU A 308 -9.20 -14.88 19.30
CA GLU A 308 -7.85 -15.37 18.98
C GLU A 308 -7.61 -15.54 17.48
N LEU A 309 -8.66 -15.75 16.68
CA LEU A 309 -8.54 -15.89 15.22
C LEU A 309 -7.79 -14.70 14.60
N TYR A 310 -8.08 -13.47 15.05
CA TYR A 310 -7.41 -12.28 14.54
C TYR A 310 -5.92 -12.23 14.92
N MET A 311 -5.59 -12.69 16.11
CA MET A 311 -4.19 -12.75 16.56
C MET A 311 -3.42 -13.84 15.81
N GLU A 312 -4.02 -15.00 15.58
CA GLU A 312 -3.41 -16.09 14.81
C GLU A 312 -3.13 -15.63 13.37
N LEU A 313 -4.13 -15.03 12.71
CA LEU A 313 -3.98 -14.50 11.35
C LEU A 313 -2.89 -13.42 11.27
N TYR A 314 -2.87 -12.49 12.25
CA TYR A 314 -1.83 -11.47 12.35
C TYR A 314 -0.43 -12.08 12.46
N LYS A 315 -0.26 -13.10 13.35
CA LYS A 315 1.02 -13.79 13.54
C LYS A 315 1.47 -14.50 12.27
N ASP A 316 0.57 -15.22 11.60
CA ASP A 316 0.89 -15.95 10.37
C ASP A 316 1.36 -15.00 9.27
N ILE A 317 0.66 -13.91 9.03
CA ILE A 317 1.06 -12.88 8.06
C ILE A 317 2.41 -12.28 8.44
N SER A 318 2.59 -11.89 9.70
CA SER A 318 3.82 -11.24 10.16
C SER A 318 5.04 -12.14 10.07
N LEU A 319 4.89 -13.44 10.32
CA LEU A 319 5.97 -14.42 10.23
C LEU A 319 6.45 -14.65 8.80
N THR A 320 5.58 -14.48 7.80
CA THR A 320 5.98 -14.67 6.39
C THR A 320 6.79 -13.51 5.83
N LEU A 321 6.62 -12.29 6.33
CA LEU A 321 7.28 -11.08 5.80
C LEU A 321 8.80 -11.24 5.70
N GLY A 322 9.43 -11.71 6.74
CA GLY A 322 10.89 -11.87 6.78
C GLY A 322 11.45 -12.93 5.84
N GLN A 323 10.62 -13.80 5.29
CA GLN A 323 11.06 -14.85 4.36
C GLN A 323 11.40 -14.31 2.97
N TYR A 324 10.83 -13.16 2.60
CA TYR A 324 11.00 -12.52 1.30
C TYR A 324 12.21 -11.58 1.25
N ILE A 325 12.86 -11.33 2.40
CA ILE A 325 14.04 -10.46 2.49
C ILE A 325 15.30 -11.27 2.17
N SER A 326 16.07 -10.86 1.15
CA SER A 326 17.37 -11.40 0.87
C SER A 326 18.37 -10.94 1.92
N THR A 327 19.14 -11.87 2.49
CA THR A 327 20.21 -11.57 3.44
C THR A 327 21.52 -12.19 3.00
N ASN A 328 22.64 -11.77 3.60
CA ASN A 328 23.95 -12.36 3.28
C ASN A 328 24.00 -13.84 3.65
N GLU A 329 23.36 -14.23 4.75
CA GLU A 329 23.33 -15.62 5.25
C GLU A 329 22.27 -16.46 4.50
N ARG A 330 21.24 -15.84 4.00
CA ARG A 330 20.14 -16.48 3.26
C ARG A 330 19.80 -15.66 2.02
N PRO A 331 20.71 -15.67 1.01
CA PRO A 331 20.47 -14.92 -0.21
C PRO A 331 19.34 -15.53 -1.03
N ILE A 332 18.50 -14.66 -1.57
CA ILE A 332 17.49 -15.01 -2.55
C ILE A 332 18.09 -14.82 -3.94
N TYR A 333 17.88 -15.79 -4.82
CA TYR A 333 18.25 -15.69 -6.22
C TYR A 333 17.00 -15.43 -7.05
N SER A 334 17.11 -14.47 -7.95
CA SER A 334 16.07 -14.11 -8.89
C SER A 334 16.52 -14.37 -10.32
N TRP A 335 15.58 -14.60 -11.21
CA TRP A 335 15.82 -14.70 -12.65
C TRP A 335 15.87 -13.33 -13.34
N ASP A 336 15.30 -12.31 -12.68
CA ASP A 336 15.30 -10.94 -13.16
C ASP A 336 16.52 -10.18 -12.64
N ARG A 337 17.18 -9.43 -13.50
CA ARG A 337 18.22 -8.49 -13.07
C ARG A 337 17.59 -7.34 -12.29
N LEU A 338 18.34 -6.80 -11.31
CA LEU A 338 17.87 -5.68 -10.49
C LEU A 338 17.46 -4.45 -11.31
N GLU A 339 18.22 -4.15 -12.37
CA GLU A 339 17.95 -3.05 -13.28
C GLU A 339 16.64 -3.24 -14.08
N GLU A 340 16.16 -4.47 -14.14
CA GLU A 340 14.98 -4.88 -14.87
C GLU A 340 13.80 -5.17 -13.93
N SER A 341 14.05 -5.50 -12.66
CA SER A 341 13.03 -5.91 -11.69
C SER A 341 12.07 -4.78 -11.31
N CYS A 342 12.47 -3.55 -11.48
CA CYS A 342 11.70 -2.36 -11.12
C CYS A 342 10.90 -1.77 -12.30
N GLY A 343 10.32 -2.61 -13.11
CA GLY A 343 9.57 -2.22 -14.32
C GLY A 343 10.38 -2.31 -15.60
N GLY A 344 11.63 -2.78 -15.50
CA GLY A 344 12.45 -3.14 -16.61
C GLY A 344 11.88 -4.34 -17.37
N LYS A 345 12.25 -4.45 -18.63
CA LYS A 345 11.95 -5.60 -19.46
C LYS A 345 12.77 -6.77 -18.95
N GLY A 346 12.16 -7.75 -18.32
CA GLY A 346 12.82 -9.03 -18.09
C GLY A 346 13.43 -9.50 -19.40
N THR A 347 14.68 -9.92 -19.38
CA THR A 347 15.39 -10.38 -20.60
C THR A 347 14.74 -11.60 -21.21
N GLY A 348 13.83 -12.27 -20.49
CA GLY A 348 13.28 -13.56 -20.86
C GLY A 348 14.31 -14.70 -20.82
N ASP A 349 15.57 -14.36 -20.58
CA ASP A 349 16.63 -15.34 -20.41
C ASP A 349 16.69 -15.80 -18.94
N ARG A 350 16.11 -16.99 -18.69
CA ARG A 350 16.11 -17.64 -17.38
C ARG A 350 17.32 -18.56 -17.18
N SER A 351 18.36 -18.43 -17.97
CA SER A 351 19.54 -19.28 -17.90
C SER A 351 20.46 -18.93 -16.72
N GLU A 352 20.41 -17.69 -16.24
CA GLU A 352 21.24 -17.23 -15.12
C GLU A 352 20.41 -16.71 -13.95
N ARG A 353 20.77 -17.13 -12.76
CA ARG A 353 20.19 -16.62 -11.51
C ARG A 353 21.08 -15.53 -10.94
N PHE A 354 20.45 -14.43 -10.50
CA PHE A 354 21.14 -13.33 -9.84
C PHE A 354 20.92 -13.39 -8.33
N ARG A 355 21.98 -13.22 -7.59
CA ARG A 355 21.89 -13.01 -6.15
C ARG A 355 21.36 -11.62 -5.87
N LEU A 356 20.21 -11.53 -5.21
CA LEU A 356 19.67 -10.27 -4.74
C LEU A 356 20.54 -9.74 -3.59
N PRO A 357 20.90 -8.45 -3.58
CA PRO A 357 21.61 -7.82 -2.47
C PRO A 357 20.81 -7.91 -1.16
N GLN A 358 21.52 -7.67 -0.06
CA GLN A 358 20.91 -7.63 1.26
C GLN A 358 19.83 -6.53 1.34
N GLY A 359 18.67 -6.88 1.88
CA GLY A 359 17.53 -5.98 2.05
C GLY A 359 16.57 -5.93 0.86
N TYR A 360 16.92 -6.54 -0.27
CA TYR A 360 15.94 -6.68 -1.35
C TYR A 360 14.84 -7.66 -0.98
N ILE A 361 13.62 -7.27 -1.29
CA ILE A 361 12.42 -8.10 -1.08
C ILE A 361 12.05 -8.69 -2.43
N ASN A 362 11.97 -10.01 -2.51
CA ASN A 362 11.43 -10.67 -3.67
C ASN A 362 9.91 -10.79 -3.54
N GLU A 363 9.19 -9.76 -3.90
CA GLU A 363 7.72 -9.74 -3.93
C GLU A 363 7.13 -10.67 -4.98
N ARG A 364 7.92 -11.03 -6.01
CA ARG A 364 7.52 -11.92 -7.10
C ARG A 364 7.71 -13.39 -6.76
N VAL A 365 7.61 -13.76 -5.50
CA VAL A 365 7.45 -15.14 -5.12
C VAL A 365 6.08 -15.58 -5.62
N ASN A 366 6.02 -15.86 -6.92
CA ASN A 366 4.80 -16.25 -7.58
C ASN A 366 4.42 -17.65 -7.11
N MET A 367 3.29 -17.77 -6.46
CA MET A 367 2.77 -19.05 -5.98
C MET A 367 2.14 -19.90 -7.09
N SER A 368 2.18 -19.43 -8.33
CA SER A 368 1.64 -20.11 -9.50
C SER A 368 2.69 -20.52 -10.54
N ASP A 369 3.93 -20.06 -10.43
CA ASP A 369 5.00 -20.31 -11.41
C ASP A 369 5.85 -21.54 -11.04
N TRP A 370 5.19 -22.68 -10.85
CA TRP A 370 5.86 -23.94 -10.48
C TRP A 370 5.52 -25.06 -11.41
#